data_95817f50190d1391bf10ef9e530ee9ae
#
_entry.id   95817f50190d1391bf10ef9e530ee9ae
#
_cell.length_a   1.000
_cell.length_b   1.000
_cell.length_c   1.000
_cell.angle_alpha   90.00
_cell.angle_beta   90.00
_cell.angle_gamma   90.00
#
_symmetry.space_group_name_H-M   'P 1'
#
loop_
_entity.id
_entity.type
_entity.pdbx_description
1 polymer ?
#
loop_
_entity_poly.entity_id
_entity_poly.type
_entity_poly.pdbx_seq_one_letter_code
_entity_poly.pdbx_strand_id
1 'polypeptide(L)'
;MYRILIVSFLSVSLIYAEDINDPFEDINRITFKFNESIDNNFLKPVAVTYSKAPKPIKKGISNFFDNLEEIETSVNQILQGKPKLAINDFSRFIINSTIGLGGFLDVATKIGLTRHEEEFDQTLALWGVPSGPYIMLPGLGPSTLRDTLARPFSSFLSVTFHMTESDVNLALKGMDALETRARLLEIESLIYGDRYNFVRDSYVQYMNYEINDGVDVEDEFIDDMDDLLIEQ
;
A
#
# COMPACT_ATOMS: atom_id res chain seq x y z
N MET A 1 -14.27 18.22 9.54
CA MET A 1 -14.33 18.39 8.07
C MET A 1 -14.00 17.11 7.32
N TYR A 2 -13.05 16.28 7.78
CA TYR A 2 -12.66 15.02 7.10
C TYR A 2 -13.71 13.88 7.07
N ARG A 3 -14.70 13.90 7.95
CA ARG A 3 -15.76 12.85 7.97
C ARG A 3 -16.76 12.94 6.81
N ILE A 4 -16.91 14.10 6.20
CA ILE A 4 -17.85 14.31 5.08
C ILE A 4 -17.23 13.88 3.75
N LEU A 5 -15.91 14.02 3.59
CA LEU A 5 -15.18 13.57 2.39
C LEU A 5 -15.17 12.05 2.22
N ILE A 6 -15.05 11.29 3.33
CA ILE A 6 -15.08 9.82 3.27
C ILE A 6 -16.46 9.29 2.88
N VAL A 7 -17.52 9.93 3.31
CA VAL A 7 -18.90 9.51 2.97
C VAL A 7 -19.25 9.83 1.50
N SER A 8 -18.75 10.91 0.93
CA SER A 8 -18.94 11.19 -0.50
C SER A 8 -18.14 10.25 -1.41
N PHE A 9 -16.97 9.79 -0.99
CA PHE A 9 -16.19 8.80 -1.74
C PHE A 9 -16.90 7.44 -1.85
N LEU A 10 -17.59 7.02 -0.81
CA LEU A 10 -18.36 5.76 -0.80
C LEU A 10 -19.64 5.80 -1.63
N SER A 11 -20.19 6.98 -1.92
CA SER A 11 -21.45 7.10 -2.66
C SER A 11 -21.30 7.19 -4.18
N VAL A 12 -20.09 7.51 -4.70
CA VAL A 12 -19.83 7.62 -6.15
C VAL A 12 -19.38 6.28 -6.74
N SER A 13 -18.71 5.42 -5.96
CA SER A 13 -18.21 4.12 -6.41
C SER A 13 -19.28 3.08 -6.83
N LEU A 14 -20.55 3.41 -6.74
CA LEU A 14 -21.66 2.53 -7.20
C LEU A 14 -22.03 2.69 -8.69
N ILE A 15 -21.43 3.62 -9.44
CA ILE A 15 -21.88 3.97 -10.79
C ILE A 15 -20.95 3.46 -11.90
N TYR A 16 -19.69 3.20 -11.62
CA TYR A 16 -18.75 2.63 -12.59
C TYR A 16 -18.01 1.42 -12.00
N ALA A 17 -18.66 0.26 -12.05
CA ALA A 17 -17.94 -1.00 -11.97
C ALA A 17 -17.24 -1.20 -13.33
N GLU A 18 -16.05 -0.64 -13.51
CA GLU A 18 -15.13 -1.16 -14.50
C GLU A 18 -15.01 -2.67 -14.24
N ASP A 19 -15.22 -3.50 -15.26
CA ASP A 19 -15.21 -4.97 -15.11
C ASP A 19 -13.80 -5.39 -14.69
N ILE A 20 -13.60 -5.54 -13.37
CA ILE A 20 -12.31 -5.96 -12.82
C ILE A 20 -11.97 -7.32 -13.40
N ASN A 21 -10.83 -7.40 -14.07
CA ASN A 21 -10.35 -8.61 -14.71
C ASN A 21 -10.01 -9.69 -13.67
N ASP A 22 -11.01 -10.45 -13.24
CA ASP A 22 -10.90 -11.53 -12.26
C ASP A 22 -11.37 -12.89 -12.85
N PRO A 23 -10.64 -13.41 -13.84
CA PRO A 23 -11.00 -14.68 -14.48
C PRO A 23 -10.81 -15.90 -13.57
N PHE A 24 -10.17 -15.72 -12.41
CA PHE A 24 -9.89 -16.75 -11.43
C PHE A 24 -10.72 -16.61 -10.15
N GLU A 25 -11.87 -15.90 -10.22
CA GLU A 25 -12.69 -15.56 -9.04
C GLU A 25 -12.96 -16.76 -8.13
N ASP A 26 -13.32 -17.93 -8.68
CA ASP A 26 -13.62 -19.13 -7.88
C ASP A 26 -12.40 -19.56 -7.03
N ILE A 27 -11.20 -19.57 -7.64
CA ILE A 27 -9.95 -19.92 -6.95
C ILE A 27 -9.56 -18.84 -5.95
N ASN A 28 -9.67 -17.58 -6.36
CA ASN A 28 -9.38 -16.41 -5.54
C ASN A 28 -10.27 -16.36 -4.29
N ARG A 29 -11.55 -16.70 -4.40
CA ARG A 29 -12.48 -16.81 -3.26
C ARG A 29 -12.11 -17.95 -2.30
N ILE A 30 -11.61 -19.08 -2.81
CA ILE A 30 -11.11 -20.18 -1.96
C ILE A 30 -9.88 -19.71 -1.17
N THR A 31 -8.93 -19.06 -1.86
CA THR A 31 -7.72 -18.53 -1.25
C THR A 31 -8.04 -17.41 -0.25
N PHE A 32 -9.00 -16.54 -0.59
CA PHE A 32 -9.48 -15.49 0.32
C PHE A 32 -10.03 -16.09 1.65
N LYS A 33 -10.88 -17.11 1.58
CA LYS A 33 -11.39 -17.80 2.78
C LYS A 33 -10.28 -18.45 3.60
N PHE A 34 -9.27 -18.99 2.94
CA PHE A 34 -8.08 -19.53 3.61
C PHE A 34 -7.33 -18.40 4.35
N ASN A 35 -7.05 -17.28 3.68
CA ASN A 35 -6.40 -16.11 4.27
C ASN A 35 -7.23 -15.54 5.43
N GLU A 36 -8.54 -15.43 5.26
CA GLU A 36 -9.47 -14.97 6.30
C GLU A 36 -9.47 -15.90 7.51
N SER A 37 -9.35 -17.22 7.30
CA SER A 37 -9.22 -18.18 8.39
C SER A 37 -7.92 -17.99 9.17
N ILE A 38 -6.79 -17.78 8.49
CA ILE A 38 -5.50 -17.48 9.15
C ILE A 38 -5.59 -16.17 9.91
N ASP A 39 -6.14 -15.12 9.29
CA ASP A 39 -6.29 -13.80 9.93
C ASP A 39 -7.13 -13.91 11.21
N ASN A 40 -8.32 -14.48 11.13
CA ASN A 40 -9.24 -14.54 12.27
C ASN A 40 -8.69 -15.38 13.43
N ASN A 41 -7.93 -16.44 13.16
CA ASN A 41 -7.42 -17.34 14.19
C ASN A 41 -6.05 -16.93 14.76
N PHE A 42 -5.24 -16.20 14.00
CA PHE A 42 -3.85 -15.90 14.38
C PHE A 42 -3.54 -14.41 14.33
N LEU A 43 -3.63 -13.77 13.15
CA LEU A 43 -3.11 -12.41 12.97
C LEU A 43 -3.98 -11.37 13.68
N LYS A 44 -5.30 -11.43 13.50
CA LYS A 44 -6.25 -10.48 14.09
C LYS A 44 -6.24 -10.46 15.63
N PRO A 45 -6.22 -11.58 16.36
CA PRO A 45 -6.11 -11.57 17.82
C PRO A 45 -4.85 -10.86 18.32
N VAL A 46 -3.72 -11.10 17.65
CA VAL A 46 -2.44 -10.45 17.98
C VAL A 46 -2.49 -8.96 17.62
N ALA A 47 -3.04 -8.59 16.46
CA ALA A 47 -3.23 -7.19 16.03
C ALA A 47 -4.13 -6.41 17.00
N VAL A 48 -5.22 -7.00 17.48
CA VAL A 48 -6.08 -6.40 18.53
C VAL A 48 -5.32 -6.17 19.84
N THR A 49 -4.40 -7.07 20.19
CA THR A 49 -3.55 -6.87 21.37
C THR A 49 -2.53 -5.76 21.14
N TYR A 50 -1.86 -5.76 20.01
CA TYR A 50 -0.91 -4.72 19.59
C TYR A 50 -1.58 -3.34 19.48
N SER A 51 -2.82 -3.25 19.01
CA SER A 51 -3.56 -1.99 18.89
C SER A 51 -3.72 -1.24 20.21
N LYS A 52 -3.66 -1.95 21.35
CA LYS A 52 -3.72 -1.39 22.71
C LYS A 52 -2.38 -0.79 23.18
N ALA A 53 -1.30 -0.99 22.42
CA ALA A 53 0.00 -0.40 22.76
C ALA A 53 -0.07 1.15 22.71
N PRO A 54 0.76 1.84 23.52
CA PRO A 54 0.81 3.31 23.51
C PRO A 54 1.06 3.88 22.12
N LYS A 55 0.33 4.94 21.75
CA LYS A 55 0.46 5.60 20.43
C LYS A 55 1.91 5.91 20.01
N PRO A 56 2.80 6.43 20.90
CA PRO A 56 4.17 6.71 20.50
C PRO A 56 4.95 5.46 20.06
N ILE A 57 4.69 4.31 20.70
CA ILE A 57 5.34 3.03 20.36
C ILE A 57 4.85 2.54 19.00
N LYS A 58 3.53 2.52 18.77
CA LYS A 58 2.96 2.14 17.48
C LYS A 58 3.47 3.02 16.35
N LYS A 59 3.45 4.35 16.56
CA LYS A 59 3.97 5.30 15.59
C LYS A 59 5.47 5.11 15.32
N GLY A 60 6.26 4.82 16.34
CA GLY A 60 7.68 4.56 16.17
C GLY A 60 7.95 3.29 15.37
N ILE A 61 7.16 2.23 15.57
CA ILE A 61 7.26 0.99 14.80
C ILE A 61 6.84 1.22 13.35
N SER A 62 5.74 1.94 13.11
CA SER A 62 5.32 2.34 11.76
C SER A 62 6.43 3.13 11.05
N ASN A 63 6.92 4.20 11.67
CA ASN A 63 8.01 5.02 11.10
C ASN A 63 9.27 4.19 10.78
N PHE A 64 9.58 3.17 11.60
CA PHE A 64 10.72 2.29 11.36
C PHE A 64 10.55 1.48 10.07
N PHE A 65 9.38 0.88 9.83
CA PHE A 65 9.12 0.15 8.58
C PHE A 65 9.04 1.10 7.40
N ASP A 66 8.34 2.22 7.53
CA ASP A 66 8.28 3.29 6.53
C ASP A 66 9.71 3.74 6.11
N ASN A 67 10.63 3.87 7.08
CA ASN A 67 12.02 4.24 6.80
C ASN A 67 12.81 3.15 6.06
N LEU A 68 12.52 1.87 6.29
CA LEU A 68 13.14 0.78 5.53
C LEU A 68 12.67 0.75 4.06
N GLU A 69 11.44 1.13 3.79
CA GLU A 69 10.84 1.19 2.46
C GLU A 69 11.39 2.36 1.61
N GLU A 70 11.89 3.44 2.22
CA GLU A 70 12.45 4.61 1.53
C GLU A 70 13.57 4.24 0.53
N ILE A 71 14.31 3.15 0.78
CA ILE A 71 15.36 2.67 -0.15
C ILE A 71 14.72 2.10 -1.41
N GLU A 72 13.72 1.24 -1.27
CA GLU A 72 12.98 0.67 -2.40
C GLU A 72 12.30 1.77 -3.20
N THR A 73 11.58 2.67 -2.52
CA THR A 73 10.97 3.86 -3.10
C THR A 73 11.96 4.69 -3.91
N SER A 74 13.13 5.01 -3.32
CA SER A 74 14.16 5.82 -4.01
C SER A 74 14.69 5.14 -5.27
N VAL A 75 14.88 3.82 -5.25
CA VAL A 75 15.33 3.06 -6.43
C VAL A 75 14.25 3.07 -7.50
N ASN A 76 12.99 2.82 -7.15
CA ASN A 76 11.89 2.84 -8.09
C ASN A 76 11.68 4.22 -8.72
N GLN A 77 11.80 5.30 -7.96
CA GLN A 77 11.76 6.67 -8.48
C GLN A 77 12.87 6.95 -9.50
N ILE A 78 14.08 6.40 -9.29
CA ILE A 78 15.16 6.50 -10.31
C ILE A 78 14.75 5.75 -11.58
N LEU A 79 14.22 4.51 -11.45
CA LEU A 79 13.79 3.69 -12.57
C LEU A 79 12.60 4.31 -13.33
N GLN A 80 11.81 5.11 -12.66
CA GLN A 80 10.68 5.87 -13.22
C GLN A 80 11.09 7.23 -13.80
N GLY A 81 12.36 7.64 -13.69
CA GLY A 81 12.84 8.94 -14.18
C GLY A 81 12.47 10.13 -13.28
N LYS A 82 12.19 9.90 -11.99
CA LYS A 82 11.85 10.89 -10.96
C LYS A 82 13.03 11.18 -10.00
N PRO A 83 14.24 11.61 -10.47
CA PRO A 83 15.44 11.69 -9.62
C PRO A 83 15.33 12.69 -8.46
N LYS A 84 14.50 13.71 -8.59
CA LYS A 84 14.28 14.70 -7.50
C LYS A 84 13.55 14.06 -6.32
N LEU A 85 12.56 13.21 -6.59
CA LEU A 85 11.84 12.47 -5.56
C LEU A 85 12.76 11.43 -4.92
N ALA A 86 13.55 10.72 -5.73
CA ALA A 86 14.55 9.77 -5.24
C ALA A 86 15.56 10.40 -4.25
N ILE A 87 16.06 11.61 -4.56
CA ILE A 87 16.95 12.35 -3.63
C ILE A 87 16.20 12.73 -2.36
N ASN A 88 14.94 13.15 -2.46
CA ASN A 88 14.12 13.46 -1.30
C ASN A 88 13.98 12.25 -0.37
N ASP A 89 13.52 11.11 -0.89
CA ASP A 89 13.21 9.95 -0.08
C ASP A 89 14.48 9.23 0.42
N PHE A 90 15.54 9.20 -0.38
CA PHE A 90 16.85 8.76 0.11
C PHE A 90 17.40 9.66 1.24
N SER A 91 17.17 10.98 1.16
CA SER A 91 17.55 11.91 2.24
C SER A 91 16.71 11.65 3.49
N ARG A 92 15.44 11.32 3.35
CA ARG A 92 14.57 10.89 4.45
C ARG A 92 15.15 9.68 5.15
N PHE A 93 15.51 8.63 4.38
CA PHE A 93 16.16 7.43 4.91
C PHE A 93 17.38 7.78 5.76
N ILE A 94 18.32 8.58 5.24
CA ILE A 94 19.54 8.97 5.95
C ILE A 94 19.22 9.72 7.25
N ILE A 95 18.34 10.71 7.19
CA ILE A 95 17.99 11.56 8.35
C ILE A 95 17.28 10.74 9.42
N ASN A 96 16.28 9.95 9.04
CA ASN A 96 15.52 9.15 9.97
C ASN A 96 16.35 7.99 10.55
N SER A 97 17.24 7.40 9.76
CA SER A 97 18.16 6.36 10.26
C SER A 97 19.21 6.89 11.23
N THR A 98 19.69 8.13 11.06
CA THR A 98 20.73 8.73 11.90
C THR A 98 20.13 9.52 13.08
N ILE A 99 19.45 10.61 12.80
CA ILE A 99 18.87 11.53 13.80
C ILE A 99 17.57 10.94 14.38
N GLY A 100 16.83 10.16 13.57
CA GLY A 100 15.55 9.56 13.94
C GLY A 100 15.67 8.22 14.69
N LEU A 101 16.84 7.88 15.23
CA LEU A 101 17.05 6.65 16.01
C LEU A 101 16.73 5.37 15.22
N GLY A 102 17.35 5.21 14.05
CA GLY A 102 17.13 4.05 13.18
C GLY A 102 15.77 4.05 12.48
N GLY A 103 15.15 5.23 12.31
CA GLY A 103 13.83 5.36 11.69
C GLY A 103 12.66 5.39 12.67
N PHE A 104 12.89 5.19 13.97
CA PHE A 104 11.81 5.21 14.97
C PHE A 104 11.12 6.59 15.08
N LEU A 105 11.86 7.67 14.81
CA LEU A 105 11.36 9.04 14.78
C LEU A 105 11.43 9.57 13.35
N ASP A 106 10.30 9.99 12.80
CA ASP A 106 10.25 10.68 11.51
C ASP A 106 10.65 12.16 11.70
N VAL A 107 11.95 12.41 11.59
CA VAL A 107 12.55 13.75 11.66
C VAL A 107 12.48 14.44 10.29
N ALA A 108 12.57 13.66 9.22
CA ALA A 108 12.56 14.18 7.85
C ALA A 108 11.27 14.95 7.52
N THR A 109 10.11 14.43 7.88
CA THR A 109 8.83 15.16 7.73
C THR A 109 8.81 16.48 8.50
N LYS A 110 9.42 16.53 9.69
CA LYS A 110 9.46 17.76 10.50
C LYS A 110 10.29 18.88 9.89
N ILE A 111 11.24 18.55 9.02
CA ILE A 111 12.06 19.51 8.29
C ILE A 111 11.56 19.77 6.86
N GLY A 112 10.38 19.23 6.50
CA GLY A 112 9.70 19.55 5.24
C GLY A 112 9.96 18.59 4.09
N LEU A 113 10.54 17.40 4.34
CA LEU A 113 10.66 16.35 3.32
C LEU A 113 9.39 15.50 3.31
N THR A 114 8.67 15.50 2.18
CA THR A 114 7.45 14.70 1.98
C THR A 114 7.83 13.25 1.72
N ARG A 115 7.08 12.28 2.29
CA ARG A 115 7.20 10.85 2.00
C ARG A 115 6.43 10.51 0.74
N HIS A 116 7.01 9.65 -0.08
CA HIS A 116 6.36 9.02 -1.23
C HIS A 116 6.43 7.51 -1.06
N GLU A 117 5.60 6.80 -1.80
CA GLU A 117 5.57 5.33 -1.82
C GLU A 117 5.67 4.89 -3.27
N GLU A 118 6.70 4.10 -3.61
CA GLU A 118 6.92 3.61 -4.95
C GLU A 118 7.42 2.17 -4.91
N GLU A 119 6.66 1.30 -5.55
CA GLU A 119 6.99 -0.12 -5.67
C GLU A 119 7.41 -0.49 -7.09
N PHE A 120 8.01 -1.65 -7.27
CA PHE A 120 8.45 -2.09 -8.60
C PHE A 120 7.28 -2.42 -9.54
N ASP A 121 6.11 -2.76 -8.99
CA ASP A 121 4.87 -2.93 -9.76
C ASP A 121 4.47 -1.64 -10.48
N GLN A 122 4.52 -0.49 -9.80
CA GLN A 122 4.26 0.83 -10.37
C GLN A 122 5.29 1.19 -11.45
N THR A 123 6.56 0.85 -11.21
CA THR A 123 7.63 1.02 -12.21
C THR A 123 7.33 0.22 -13.49
N LEU A 124 6.90 -1.04 -13.34
CA LEU A 124 6.48 -1.86 -14.48
C LEU A 124 5.25 -1.30 -15.19
N ALA A 125 4.29 -0.73 -14.45
CA ALA A 125 3.13 -0.05 -15.01
C ALA A 125 3.55 1.12 -15.90
N LEU A 126 4.42 1.99 -15.40
CA LEU A 126 4.95 3.13 -16.15
C LEU A 126 5.72 2.69 -17.41
N TRP A 127 6.38 1.53 -17.38
CA TRP A 127 7.02 0.94 -18.54
C TRP A 127 6.04 0.26 -19.51
N GLY A 128 4.72 0.32 -19.25
CA GLY A 128 3.67 -0.19 -20.13
C GLY A 128 3.35 -1.68 -19.92
N VAL A 129 3.80 -2.29 -18.84
CA VAL A 129 3.44 -3.68 -18.52
C VAL A 129 2.01 -3.68 -17.94
N PRO A 130 1.06 -4.38 -18.59
CA PRO A 130 -0.32 -4.43 -18.09
C PRO A 130 -0.42 -5.15 -16.73
N SER A 131 -1.38 -4.76 -15.90
CA SER A 131 -1.61 -5.38 -14.58
C SER A 131 -1.90 -6.88 -14.68
N GLY A 132 -2.56 -7.30 -15.77
CA GLY A 132 -3.04 -8.66 -15.94
C GLY A 132 -4.22 -8.99 -15.01
N PRO A 133 -4.56 -10.28 -14.85
CA PRO A 133 -5.66 -10.70 -14.00
C PRO A 133 -5.39 -10.46 -12.52
N TYR A 134 -6.47 -10.25 -11.77
CA TYR A 134 -6.43 -10.24 -10.30
C TYR A 134 -6.14 -11.63 -9.76
N ILE A 135 -5.31 -11.71 -8.72
CA ILE A 135 -4.88 -12.95 -8.07
C ILE A 135 -4.91 -12.76 -6.55
N MET A 136 -5.57 -13.67 -5.84
CA MET A 136 -5.50 -13.73 -4.39
C MET A 136 -4.38 -14.69 -3.97
N LEU A 137 -3.29 -14.17 -3.40
CA LEU A 137 -2.15 -14.98 -2.98
C LEU A 137 -2.35 -15.60 -1.59
N PRO A 138 -2.03 -16.88 -1.39
CA PRO A 138 -2.12 -17.50 -0.07
C PRO A 138 -1.15 -16.84 0.92
N GLY A 139 -1.70 -16.33 2.03
CA GLY A 139 -0.95 -15.68 3.10
C GLY A 139 -0.44 -14.26 2.79
N LEU A 140 -0.49 -13.82 1.52
CA LEU A 140 0.01 -12.51 1.09
C LEU A 140 -1.10 -11.53 0.69
N GLY A 141 -2.33 -12.03 0.47
CA GLY A 141 -3.48 -11.18 0.18
C GLY A 141 -3.68 -10.86 -1.31
N PRO A 142 -4.38 -9.74 -1.63
CA PRO A 142 -4.68 -9.32 -2.99
C PRO A 142 -3.41 -8.96 -3.78
N SER A 143 -3.45 -9.21 -5.08
CA SER A 143 -2.35 -8.99 -6.02
C SER A 143 -2.89 -8.94 -7.45
N THR A 144 -2.07 -8.51 -8.39
CA THR A 144 -2.25 -8.76 -9.83
C THR A 144 -1.15 -9.66 -10.35
N LEU A 145 -1.25 -10.11 -11.60
CA LEU A 145 -0.17 -10.87 -12.22
C LEU A 145 1.12 -10.05 -12.28
N ARG A 146 1.05 -8.77 -12.61
CA ARG A 146 2.20 -7.85 -12.66
C ARG A 146 2.82 -7.71 -11.27
N ASP A 147 2.03 -7.39 -10.24
CA ASP A 147 2.52 -7.28 -8.86
C ASP A 147 3.15 -8.59 -8.38
N THR A 148 2.49 -9.74 -8.62
CA THR A 148 3.05 -11.06 -8.27
C THR A 148 4.42 -11.29 -8.89
N LEU A 149 4.63 -10.89 -10.14
CA LEU A 149 5.92 -11.02 -10.84
C LEU A 149 6.93 -9.95 -10.40
N ALA A 150 6.49 -8.80 -9.92
CA ALA A 150 7.33 -7.74 -9.37
C ALA A 150 7.91 -8.07 -7.99
N ARG A 151 7.17 -8.81 -7.14
CA ARG A 151 7.52 -9.12 -5.74
C ARG A 151 8.93 -9.69 -5.51
N PRO A 152 9.47 -10.60 -6.36
CA PRO A 152 10.85 -11.06 -6.18
C PRO A 152 11.87 -9.93 -6.29
N PHE A 153 11.64 -8.96 -7.19
CA PHE A 153 12.52 -7.80 -7.35
C PHE A 153 12.37 -6.82 -6.18
N SER A 154 11.13 -6.48 -5.80
CA SER A 154 10.84 -5.69 -4.60
C SER A 154 11.48 -6.31 -3.35
N SER A 155 11.33 -7.62 -3.19
CA SER A 155 11.99 -8.35 -2.08
C SER A 155 13.51 -8.21 -2.12
N PHE A 156 14.13 -8.24 -3.30
CA PHE A 156 15.58 -8.06 -3.44
C PHE A 156 16.03 -6.63 -3.08
N LEU A 157 15.22 -5.61 -3.37
CA LEU A 157 15.51 -4.22 -2.99
C LEU A 157 15.28 -3.95 -1.51
N SER A 158 14.45 -4.74 -0.84
CA SER A 158 14.15 -4.57 0.57
C SER A 158 15.39 -4.76 1.43
N VAL A 159 15.61 -3.82 2.36
CA VAL A 159 16.70 -3.89 3.35
C VAL A 159 16.65 -5.19 4.16
N THR A 160 15.45 -5.65 4.49
CA THR A 160 15.26 -6.87 5.27
C THR A 160 15.76 -8.11 4.55
N PHE A 161 15.75 -8.15 3.22
CA PHE A 161 16.26 -9.28 2.44
C PHE A 161 17.75 -9.51 2.62
N HIS A 162 18.52 -8.43 2.84
CA HIS A 162 19.98 -8.47 2.99
C HIS A 162 20.44 -8.73 4.43
N MET A 163 19.52 -8.88 5.38
CA MET A 163 19.86 -9.27 6.74
C MET A 163 20.28 -10.75 6.76
N THR A 164 21.47 -11.02 7.27
CA THR A 164 22.11 -12.35 7.25
C THR A 164 21.41 -13.38 8.12
N GLU A 165 20.63 -12.95 9.13
CA GLU A 165 19.93 -13.86 10.04
C GLU A 165 18.48 -14.05 9.60
N SER A 166 18.15 -15.25 9.14
CA SER A 166 16.79 -15.60 8.67
C SER A 166 15.71 -15.38 9.73
N ASP A 167 16.04 -15.58 11.00
CA ASP A 167 15.08 -15.42 12.10
C ASP A 167 14.73 -13.94 12.34
N VAL A 168 15.70 -13.04 12.21
CA VAL A 168 15.48 -11.58 12.30
C VAL A 168 14.63 -11.10 11.14
N ASN A 169 14.92 -11.56 9.92
CA ASN A 169 14.13 -11.22 8.74
C ASN A 169 12.67 -11.68 8.89
N LEU A 170 12.46 -12.92 9.35
CA LEU A 170 11.11 -13.43 9.57
C LEU A 170 10.38 -12.64 10.68
N ALA A 171 11.07 -12.29 11.76
CA ALA A 171 10.50 -11.50 12.83
C ALA A 171 10.11 -10.08 12.37
N LEU A 172 10.94 -9.42 11.57
CA LEU A 172 10.65 -8.10 11.00
C LEU A 172 9.45 -8.16 10.07
N LYS A 173 9.40 -9.11 9.13
CA LYS A 173 8.23 -9.29 8.23
C LYS A 173 6.96 -9.62 9.01
N GLY A 174 7.05 -10.42 10.07
CA GLY A 174 5.91 -10.72 10.93
C GLY A 174 5.41 -9.50 11.71
N MET A 175 6.33 -8.63 12.16
CA MET A 175 5.99 -7.40 12.87
C MET A 175 5.39 -6.36 11.92
N ASP A 176 5.91 -6.24 10.72
CA ASP A 176 5.38 -5.39 9.66
C ASP A 176 3.94 -5.79 9.28
N ALA A 177 3.73 -7.08 8.98
CA ALA A 177 2.38 -7.61 8.72
C ALA A 177 1.41 -7.37 9.90
N LEU A 178 1.89 -7.48 11.14
CA LEU A 178 1.11 -7.22 12.34
C LEU A 178 0.74 -5.73 12.47
N GLU A 179 1.68 -4.84 12.22
CA GLU A 179 1.48 -3.39 12.26
C GLU A 179 0.45 -2.97 11.20
N THR A 180 0.64 -3.43 9.95
CA THR A 180 -0.29 -3.19 8.84
C THR A 180 -1.69 -3.70 9.17
N ARG A 181 -1.80 -4.94 9.69
CA ARG A 181 -3.10 -5.49 10.09
C ARG A 181 -3.76 -4.69 11.20
N ALA A 182 -2.99 -4.18 12.15
CA ALA A 182 -3.52 -3.37 13.25
C ALA A 182 -4.07 -2.01 12.76
N ARG A 183 -3.46 -1.41 11.75
CA ARG A 183 -4.00 -0.19 11.08
C ARG A 183 -5.35 -0.49 10.41
N LEU A 184 -5.48 -1.63 9.76
CA LEU A 184 -6.71 -2.04 9.08
C LEU A 184 -7.89 -2.37 10.01
N LEU A 185 -7.67 -2.60 11.32
CA LEU A 185 -8.75 -2.86 12.28
C LEU A 185 -9.76 -1.71 12.36
N GLU A 186 -9.31 -0.47 12.19
CA GLU A 186 -10.17 0.72 12.33
C GLU A 186 -11.18 0.82 11.16
N ILE A 187 -10.78 0.39 9.97
CA ILE A 187 -11.62 0.44 8.76
C ILE A 187 -12.43 -0.84 8.53
N GLU A 188 -12.12 -1.92 9.23
CA GLU A 188 -12.81 -3.20 9.08
C GLU A 188 -14.33 -3.10 9.35
N SER A 189 -14.74 -2.20 10.25
CA SER A 189 -16.16 -1.94 10.54
C SER A 189 -16.92 -1.25 9.40
N LEU A 190 -16.21 -0.72 8.41
CA LEU A 190 -16.79 -0.07 7.22
C LEU A 190 -17.07 -1.04 6.09
N ILE A 191 -16.65 -2.30 6.23
CA ILE A 191 -16.86 -3.32 5.20
C ILE A 191 -18.30 -3.82 5.26
N TYR A 192 -19.07 -3.54 4.19
CA TYR A 192 -20.43 -4.01 4.02
C TYR A 192 -20.54 -4.93 2.78
N GLY A 193 -21.43 -5.91 2.84
CA GLY A 193 -21.70 -6.81 1.72
C GLY A 193 -20.67 -7.93 1.59
N ASP A 194 -20.30 -8.25 0.35
CA ASP A 194 -19.33 -9.31 0.05
C ASP A 194 -17.91 -8.82 0.33
N ARG A 195 -17.28 -9.39 1.35
CA ARG A 195 -15.92 -9.01 1.79
C ARG A 195 -14.86 -9.28 0.72
N TYR A 196 -15.01 -10.33 -0.06
CA TYR A 196 -14.10 -10.62 -1.16
C TYR A 196 -14.12 -9.50 -2.21
N ASN A 197 -15.32 -9.14 -2.67
CA ASN A 197 -15.46 -8.06 -3.64
C ASN A 197 -14.93 -6.75 -3.07
N PHE A 198 -15.26 -6.41 -1.82
CA PHE A 198 -14.74 -5.20 -1.19
C PHE A 198 -13.20 -5.15 -1.19
N VAL A 199 -12.54 -6.24 -0.79
CA VAL A 199 -11.07 -6.28 -0.75
C VAL A 199 -10.46 -6.21 -2.14
N ARG A 200 -11.04 -6.93 -3.13
CA ARG A 200 -10.59 -6.89 -4.52
C ARG A 200 -10.70 -5.48 -5.10
N ASP A 201 -11.90 -4.88 -4.97
CA ASP A 201 -12.21 -3.59 -5.58
C ASP A 201 -11.38 -2.47 -4.93
N SER A 202 -11.23 -2.50 -3.60
CA SER A 202 -10.36 -1.56 -2.87
C SER A 202 -8.90 -1.69 -3.28
N TYR A 203 -8.40 -2.91 -3.48
CA TYR A 203 -7.04 -3.14 -3.94
C TYR A 203 -6.80 -2.58 -5.34
N VAL A 204 -7.72 -2.84 -6.28
CA VAL A 204 -7.58 -2.36 -7.66
C VAL A 204 -7.64 -0.84 -7.71
N GLN A 205 -8.56 -0.22 -6.96
CA GLN A 205 -8.64 1.25 -6.87
C GLN A 205 -7.37 1.85 -6.27
N TYR A 206 -6.88 1.28 -5.18
CA TYR A 206 -5.64 1.71 -4.55
C TYR A 206 -4.44 1.63 -5.52
N MET A 207 -4.28 0.51 -6.23
CA MET A 207 -3.21 0.35 -7.21
C MET A 207 -3.31 1.33 -8.37
N ASN A 208 -4.51 1.61 -8.86
CA ASN A 208 -4.71 2.60 -9.91
C ASN A 208 -4.36 4.01 -9.42
N TYR A 209 -4.74 4.37 -8.20
CA TYR A 209 -4.38 5.64 -7.58
C TYR A 209 -2.85 5.80 -7.44
N GLU A 210 -2.16 4.77 -6.95
CA GLU A 210 -0.69 4.78 -6.80
C GLU A 210 0.05 4.87 -8.15
N ILE A 211 -0.41 4.15 -9.18
CA ILE A 211 0.19 4.20 -10.53
C ILE A 211 0.07 5.59 -11.17
N ASN A 212 -0.98 6.34 -10.82
CA ASN A 212 -1.22 7.70 -11.31
C ASN A 212 -0.66 8.79 -10.36
N ASP A 213 0.32 8.45 -9.52
CA ASP A 213 0.99 9.40 -8.59
C ASP A 213 0.00 10.12 -7.64
N GLY A 214 -1.06 9.43 -7.23
CA GLY A 214 -2.05 9.99 -6.33
C GLY A 214 -3.07 10.94 -7.00
N VAL A 215 -3.08 11.00 -8.32
CA VAL A 215 -4.13 11.70 -9.08
C VAL A 215 -5.29 10.74 -9.30
N ASP A 216 -6.48 11.15 -8.89
CA ASP A 216 -7.69 10.39 -9.20
C ASP A 216 -8.07 10.65 -10.67
N VAL A 217 -8.09 9.59 -11.48
CA VAL A 217 -8.42 9.70 -12.92
C VAL A 217 -9.85 10.24 -13.14
N GLU A 218 -10.72 10.12 -12.13
CA GLU A 218 -12.06 10.72 -12.17
C GLU A 218 -12.02 12.26 -12.06
N ASP A 219 -11.03 12.84 -11.38
CA ASP A 219 -10.90 14.30 -11.25
C ASP A 219 -10.50 14.95 -12.58
N GLU A 220 -9.63 14.34 -13.38
CA GLU A 220 -9.28 14.83 -14.72
C GLU A 220 -10.52 14.91 -15.65
N PHE A 221 -11.41 13.93 -15.57
CA PHE A 221 -12.62 13.93 -16.39
C PHE A 221 -13.65 15.01 -15.95
N ILE A 222 -13.68 15.33 -14.65
CA ILE A 222 -14.55 16.40 -14.13
C ILE A 222 -13.99 17.76 -14.53
N ASP A 223 -12.69 17.97 -14.47
CA ASP A 223 -12.03 19.20 -14.89
C ASP A 223 -12.24 19.44 -16.41
N ASP A 224 -12.08 18.40 -17.25
CA ASP A 224 -12.35 18.47 -18.68
C ASP A 224 -13.84 18.80 -18.99
N MET A 225 -14.78 18.30 -18.18
CA MET A 225 -16.21 18.62 -18.33
C MET A 225 -16.52 20.04 -17.89
N ASP A 226 -15.92 20.54 -16.83
CA ASP A 226 -16.12 21.90 -16.36
C ASP A 226 -15.55 22.93 -17.36
N ASP A 227 -14.41 22.64 -17.99
CA ASP A 227 -13.85 23.46 -19.07
C ASP A 227 -14.75 23.50 -20.30
N LEU A 228 -15.36 22.37 -20.69
CA LEU A 228 -16.34 22.31 -21.80
C LEU A 228 -17.64 23.05 -21.51
N LEU A 229 -18.03 23.17 -20.25
CA LEU A 229 -19.25 23.90 -19.83
C LEU A 229 -19.03 25.43 -19.74
N ILE A 230 -17.76 25.86 -19.56
CA ILE A 230 -17.40 27.28 -19.51
C ILE A 230 -17.25 27.88 -20.92
N GLU A 231 -17.01 27.07 -21.95
CA GLU A 231 -16.92 27.54 -23.36
C GLU A 231 -18.28 27.70 -24.10
N GLN A 232 -19.39 27.44 -23.46
CA GLN A 232 -20.74 27.66 -24.01
C GLN A 232 -21.44 28.91 -23.43
#